data_272dc16f0236241d62b886697e4d4aa8
#
_entry.id   272dc16f0236241d62b886697e4d4aa8
#
_cell.length_a   1.000
_cell.length_b   1.000
_cell.length_c   1.000
_cell.angle_alpha   90.00
_cell.angle_beta   90.00
_cell.angle_gamma   90.00
#
_symmetry.space_group_name_H-M   'P 1'
#
loop_
_entity.id
_entity.type
_entity.pdbx_description
1 polymer ?
#
loop_
_entity_poly.entity_id
_entity_poly.type
_entity_poly.pdbx_seq_one_letter_code
_entity_poly.pdbx_strand_id
1 'polypeptide(L)'
;LSIAIYLFFNYETFGHIDHYAKLNYLEYELFRNNQSIGYHKYDFKRNNGELSIISEVNFKITKLGVDLYKYYAKSEENYLNSEFKSYYSKTKQNKKDRYVNIEVDPVDDDLIIEGSSYKGKASKDFIVGTWWNHEIIKAKAQISGISGRIIEQKVTFIGKEEIKIGNKTFKTLHFNFKSSDETLPDSKKLNTHIWYEENTYLWVKAAFDKSGYWEYRIKTYN
;
A
#
# COMPACT_ATOMS: atom_id res chain seq x y z
N LEU A 1 8.41 8.65 53.90
CA LEU A 1 8.19 7.52 52.98
C LEU A 1 7.30 8.01 51.84
N SER A 2 7.89 8.35 50.67
CA SER A 2 7.12 8.77 49.48
C SER A 2 6.85 7.53 48.61
N ILE A 3 5.57 7.21 48.47
CA ILE A 3 5.12 6.12 47.58
C ILE A 3 4.94 6.76 46.20
N ALA A 4 5.82 6.42 45.27
CA ALA A 4 5.66 6.75 43.85
C ALA A 4 4.68 5.74 43.20
N ILE A 5 3.49 6.24 42.88
CA ILE A 5 2.50 5.48 42.13
C ILE A 5 2.89 5.56 40.66
N TYR A 6 3.44 4.49 40.09
CA TYR A 6 3.62 4.31 38.66
C TYR A 6 2.26 3.99 38.05
N LEU A 7 1.61 4.96 37.39
CA LEU A 7 0.49 4.73 36.49
C LEU A 7 1.03 4.11 35.20
N PHE A 8 0.90 2.81 35.08
CA PHE A 8 1.05 2.14 33.80
C PHE A 8 -0.15 2.51 32.91
N PHE A 9 0.04 3.44 32.00
CA PHE A 9 -0.87 3.60 30.90
C PHE A 9 -0.67 2.41 29.97
N ASN A 10 -1.57 1.43 30.06
CA ASN A 10 -1.74 0.47 28.99
C ASN A 10 -2.26 1.24 27.77
N TYR A 11 -1.39 1.59 26.85
CA TYR A 11 -1.82 1.95 25.51
C TYR A 11 -2.32 0.66 24.87
N GLU A 12 -3.63 0.48 24.87
CA GLU A 12 -4.24 -0.50 23.98
C GLU A 12 -3.88 -0.06 22.57
N THR A 13 -3.04 -0.82 21.91
CA THR A 13 -2.79 -0.72 20.47
C THR A 13 -4.04 -1.23 19.78
N PHE A 14 -5.09 -0.40 19.72
CA PHE A 14 -6.22 -0.66 18.82
C PHE A 14 -5.65 -0.78 17.42
N GLY A 15 -5.98 -1.88 16.75
CA GLY A 15 -5.54 -2.13 15.39
C GLY A 15 -5.88 -0.93 14.50
N HIS A 16 -4.87 -0.34 13.87
CA HIS A 16 -4.98 0.93 13.14
C HIS A 16 -5.96 0.89 11.95
N ILE A 17 -6.50 -0.29 11.62
CA ILE A 17 -7.54 -0.46 10.59
C ILE A 17 -8.87 0.15 10.98
N ASP A 18 -9.17 0.27 12.27
CA ASP A 18 -10.37 0.97 12.77
C ASP A 18 -10.38 2.45 12.39
N HIS A 19 -9.21 3.01 12.11
CA HIS A 19 -9.05 4.36 11.56
C HIS A 19 -9.81 4.54 10.23
N TYR A 20 -9.95 3.47 9.44
CA TYR A 20 -10.66 3.46 8.16
C TYR A 20 -12.09 2.91 8.26
N ALA A 21 -12.67 2.79 9.47
CA ALA A 21 -13.97 2.14 9.67
C ALA A 21 -15.11 2.73 8.82
N LYS A 22 -15.01 4.00 8.43
CA LYS A 22 -16.00 4.69 7.58
C LYS A 22 -15.71 4.63 6.09
N LEU A 23 -14.53 4.11 5.70
CA LEU A 23 -14.12 4.06 4.30
C LEU A 23 -14.71 2.83 3.64
N ASN A 24 -15.50 3.01 2.58
CA ASN A 24 -16.10 1.93 1.81
C ASN A 24 -15.52 1.79 0.41
N TYR A 25 -15.00 2.89 -0.13
CA TYR A 25 -14.49 2.91 -1.50
C TYR A 25 -13.38 3.93 -1.68
N LEU A 26 -12.35 3.55 -2.45
CA LEU A 26 -11.32 4.45 -2.96
C LEU A 26 -11.13 4.25 -4.45
N GLU A 27 -10.96 5.34 -5.19
CA GLU A 27 -10.54 5.31 -6.59
C GLU A 27 -9.43 6.34 -6.82
N TYR A 28 -8.39 5.90 -7.50
CA TYR A 28 -7.27 6.72 -7.95
C TYR A 28 -7.25 6.73 -9.47
N GLU A 29 -6.99 7.90 -10.03
CA GLU A 29 -6.60 8.02 -11.43
C GLU A 29 -5.07 7.92 -11.52
N LEU A 30 -4.59 7.11 -12.46
CA LEU A 30 -3.17 6.85 -12.69
C LEU A 30 -2.68 7.70 -13.84
N PHE A 31 -1.56 8.38 -13.61
CA PHE A 31 -0.90 9.21 -14.61
C PHE A 31 0.51 8.71 -14.88
N ARG A 32 0.95 8.84 -16.13
CA ARG A 32 2.34 8.69 -16.52
C ARG A 32 2.73 9.88 -17.42
N ASN A 33 3.78 10.62 -17.01
CA ASN A 33 4.19 11.87 -17.68
C ASN A 33 2.99 12.81 -17.92
N ASN A 34 2.15 12.98 -16.89
CA ASN A 34 0.94 13.81 -16.88
C ASN A 34 -0.20 13.36 -17.81
N GLN A 35 -0.10 12.19 -18.42
CA GLN A 35 -1.18 11.59 -19.20
C GLN A 35 -1.93 10.56 -18.36
N SER A 36 -3.24 10.62 -18.31
CA SER A 36 -4.08 9.61 -17.68
C SER A 36 -3.95 8.30 -18.43
N ILE A 37 -3.66 7.21 -17.69
CA ILE A 37 -3.40 5.88 -18.27
C ILE A 37 -4.33 4.80 -17.74
N GLY A 38 -5.06 5.06 -16.66
CA GLY A 38 -5.95 4.08 -16.06
C GLY A 38 -6.34 4.41 -14.62
N TYR A 39 -6.66 3.40 -13.84
CA TYR A 39 -7.20 3.54 -12.49
C TYR A 39 -6.69 2.47 -11.52
N HIS A 40 -6.86 2.76 -10.22
CA HIS A 40 -6.73 1.83 -9.11
C HIS A 40 -7.92 2.03 -8.17
N LYS A 41 -8.66 0.94 -7.88
CA LYS A 41 -9.85 0.96 -7.04
C LYS A 41 -9.69 0.03 -5.85
N TYR A 42 -10.36 0.36 -4.75
CA TYR A 42 -10.49 -0.43 -3.55
C TYR A 42 -11.94 -0.43 -3.08
N ASP A 43 -12.49 -1.61 -2.82
CA ASP A 43 -13.78 -1.83 -2.18
C ASP A 43 -13.55 -2.42 -0.80
N PHE A 44 -14.04 -1.76 0.25
CA PHE A 44 -13.92 -2.18 1.65
C PHE A 44 -15.24 -2.84 2.11
N LYS A 45 -15.24 -4.13 2.31
CA LYS A 45 -16.39 -4.92 2.74
C LYS A 45 -16.22 -5.34 4.18
N ARG A 46 -17.21 -5.01 5.04
CA ARG A 46 -17.18 -5.32 6.47
C ARG A 46 -18.36 -6.19 6.85
N ASN A 47 -18.10 -7.21 7.65
CA ASN A 47 -19.13 -8.08 8.22
C ASN A 47 -18.61 -8.71 9.51
N ASN A 48 -19.29 -8.47 10.66
CA ASN A 48 -19.03 -9.13 11.95
C ASN A 48 -17.55 -9.24 12.35
N GLY A 49 -16.83 -8.10 12.32
CA GLY A 49 -15.39 -8.06 12.64
C GLY A 49 -14.45 -8.46 11.51
N GLU A 50 -14.98 -8.95 10.41
CA GLU A 50 -14.22 -9.19 9.18
C GLU A 50 -14.15 -7.92 8.33
N LEU A 51 -12.99 -7.67 7.76
CA LEU A 51 -12.77 -6.65 6.72
C LEU A 51 -12.07 -7.31 5.53
N SER A 52 -12.76 -7.34 4.39
CA SER A 52 -12.18 -7.74 3.10
C SER A 52 -12.03 -6.52 2.21
N ILE A 53 -10.82 -6.31 1.67
CA ILE A 53 -10.49 -5.21 0.79
C ILE A 53 -10.16 -5.77 -0.58
N ILE A 54 -11.04 -5.51 -1.54
CA ILE A 54 -10.86 -5.94 -2.93
C ILE A 54 -10.26 -4.78 -3.70
N SER A 55 -9.10 -5.00 -4.32
CA SER A 55 -8.43 -4.00 -5.15
C SER A 55 -8.39 -4.42 -6.61
N GLU A 56 -8.53 -3.45 -7.48
CA GLU A 56 -8.40 -3.61 -8.93
C GLU A 56 -7.57 -2.47 -9.52
N VAL A 57 -6.51 -2.85 -10.24
CA VAL A 57 -5.67 -1.93 -11.01
C VAL A 57 -5.78 -2.26 -12.49
N ASN A 58 -6.08 -1.26 -13.31
CA ASN A 58 -6.10 -1.43 -14.76
C ASN A 58 -5.52 -0.18 -15.43
N PHE A 59 -4.45 -0.36 -16.20
CA PHE A 59 -3.90 0.72 -17.00
C PHE A 59 -3.21 0.23 -18.26
N LYS A 60 -3.05 1.15 -19.21
CA LYS A 60 -2.31 0.90 -20.45
C LYS A 60 -1.47 2.09 -20.84
N ILE A 61 -0.32 1.82 -21.42
CA ILE A 61 0.56 2.83 -22.00
C ILE A 61 0.50 2.68 -23.51
N THR A 62 0.00 3.73 -24.17
CA THR A 62 -0.17 3.77 -25.63
C THR A 62 0.75 4.84 -26.21
N LYS A 63 1.38 4.54 -27.35
CA LYS A 63 2.18 5.53 -28.11
C LYS A 63 1.82 5.39 -29.60
N LEU A 64 1.48 6.49 -30.24
CA LEU A 64 1.06 6.53 -31.65
C LEU A 64 -0.05 5.53 -32.00
N GLY A 65 -1.03 5.35 -31.10
CA GLY A 65 -2.14 4.42 -31.28
C GLY A 65 -1.81 2.94 -30.98
N VAL A 66 -0.55 2.62 -30.65
CA VAL A 66 -0.13 1.26 -30.33
C VAL A 66 0.00 1.07 -28.83
N ASP A 67 -0.64 0.03 -28.28
CA ASP A 67 -0.52 -0.35 -26.87
C ASP A 67 0.84 -1.00 -26.61
N LEU A 68 1.74 -0.26 -25.94
CA LEU A 68 3.08 -0.73 -25.61
C LEU A 68 3.10 -1.56 -24.32
N TYR A 69 2.21 -1.26 -23.37
CA TYR A 69 2.15 -1.94 -22.10
C TYR A 69 0.72 -1.99 -21.57
N LYS A 70 0.29 -3.18 -21.16
CA LYS A 70 -1.00 -3.42 -20.51
C LYS A 70 -0.77 -4.02 -19.15
N TYR A 71 -1.46 -3.52 -18.15
CA TYR A 71 -1.40 -3.99 -16.78
C TYR A 71 -2.80 -4.17 -16.22
N TYR A 72 -3.05 -5.34 -15.67
CA TYR A 72 -4.25 -5.64 -14.90
C TYR A 72 -3.85 -6.42 -13.66
N ALA A 73 -4.34 -5.98 -12.50
CA ALA A 73 -4.18 -6.71 -11.25
C ALA A 73 -5.49 -6.71 -10.47
N LYS A 74 -5.76 -7.81 -9.80
CA LYS A 74 -6.83 -7.92 -8.82
C LYS A 74 -6.27 -8.55 -7.56
N SER A 75 -6.61 -7.98 -6.40
CA SER A 75 -6.21 -8.52 -5.10
C SER A 75 -7.34 -8.52 -4.10
N GLU A 76 -7.18 -9.33 -3.08
CA GLU A 76 -8.02 -9.37 -1.89
C GLU A 76 -7.12 -9.42 -0.66
N GLU A 77 -7.40 -8.55 0.30
CA GLU A 77 -6.68 -8.43 1.57
C GLU A 77 -7.68 -8.57 2.70
N ASN A 78 -7.46 -9.51 3.62
CA ASN A 78 -8.43 -9.89 4.63
C ASN A 78 -7.89 -9.68 6.04
N TYR A 79 -8.75 -9.16 6.91
CA TYR A 79 -8.53 -8.90 8.31
C TYR A 79 -9.67 -9.47 9.15
N LEU A 80 -9.36 -9.91 10.37
CA LEU A 80 -10.34 -10.31 11.37
C LEU A 80 -9.99 -9.61 12.68
N ASN A 81 -10.97 -8.86 13.24
CA ASN A 81 -10.78 -8.04 14.45
C ASN A 81 -9.54 -7.14 14.36
N SER A 82 -9.39 -6.47 13.21
CA SER A 82 -8.27 -5.58 12.86
C SER A 82 -6.90 -6.25 12.70
N GLU A 83 -6.81 -7.57 12.81
CA GLU A 83 -5.59 -8.33 12.56
C GLU A 83 -5.53 -8.82 11.11
N PHE A 84 -4.39 -8.66 10.45
CA PHE A 84 -4.14 -9.21 9.12
C PHE A 84 -4.26 -10.74 9.13
N LYS A 85 -4.96 -11.31 8.14
CA LYS A 85 -5.13 -12.76 7.98
C LYS A 85 -4.55 -13.27 6.67
N SER A 86 -4.85 -12.60 5.56
CA SER A 86 -4.36 -13.06 4.27
C SER A 86 -4.33 -11.94 3.23
N TYR A 87 -3.52 -12.16 2.21
CA TYR A 87 -3.51 -11.37 0.98
C TYR A 87 -3.32 -12.28 -0.22
N TYR A 88 -4.12 -12.08 -1.23
CA TYR A 88 -4.02 -12.78 -2.49
C TYR A 88 -4.05 -11.80 -3.66
N SER A 89 -3.19 -12.01 -4.67
CA SER A 89 -3.29 -11.26 -5.92
C SER A 89 -2.94 -12.08 -7.16
N LYS A 90 -3.57 -11.69 -8.27
CA LYS A 90 -3.18 -12.07 -9.63
C LYS A 90 -2.91 -10.81 -10.44
N THR A 91 -1.79 -10.79 -11.14
CA THR A 91 -1.36 -9.64 -11.96
C THR A 91 -0.98 -10.12 -13.34
N LYS A 92 -1.49 -9.46 -14.37
CA LYS A 92 -1.11 -9.65 -15.76
C LYS A 92 -0.37 -8.43 -16.29
N GLN A 93 0.88 -8.62 -16.70
CA GLN A 93 1.75 -7.58 -17.25
C GLN A 93 2.09 -7.94 -18.71
N ASN A 94 1.38 -7.40 -19.68
CA ASN A 94 1.41 -7.86 -21.07
C ASN A 94 1.11 -9.37 -21.13
N LYS A 95 2.16 -10.18 -21.46
CA LYS A 95 2.08 -11.65 -21.57
C LYS A 95 2.59 -12.38 -20.33
N LYS A 96 2.99 -11.64 -19.25
CA LYS A 96 3.53 -12.23 -18.03
C LYS A 96 2.48 -12.25 -16.95
N ASP A 97 2.21 -13.42 -16.40
CA ASP A 97 1.37 -13.58 -15.22
C ASP A 97 2.26 -13.57 -13.96
N ARG A 98 1.76 -12.92 -12.90
CA ARG A 98 2.35 -12.93 -11.58
C ARG A 98 1.28 -13.17 -10.54
N TYR A 99 1.69 -13.70 -9.41
CA TYR A 99 0.79 -13.94 -8.29
C TYR A 99 1.54 -13.79 -6.97
N VAL A 100 0.78 -13.61 -5.91
CA VAL A 100 1.23 -13.78 -4.54
C VAL A 100 0.05 -14.22 -3.67
N ASN A 101 0.34 -15.15 -2.76
CA ASN A 101 -0.49 -15.55 -1.65
C ASN A 101 0.31 -15.32 -0.37
N ILE A 102 -0.28 -14.65 0.62
CA ILE A 102 0.30 -14.39 1.93
C ILE A 102 -0.72 -14.79 2.98
N GLU A 103 -0.32 -15.63 3.92
CA GLU A 103 -1.14 -16.08 5.03
C GLU A 103 -0.34 -15.97 6.33
N VAL A 104 -1.04 -15.83 7.46
CA VAL A 104 -0.41 -15.92 8.78
C VAL A 104 -0.17 -17.39 9.11
N ASP A 105 1.05 -17.73 9.51
CA ASP A 105 1.38 -19.07 10.00
C ASP A 105 0.67 -19.31 11.35
N PRO A 106 -0.16 -20.35 11.46
CA PRO A 106 -0.90 -20.60 12.69
C PRO A 106 -0.02 -21.09 13.86
N VAL A 107 1.26 -21.39 13.61
CA VAL A 107 2.17 -21.94 14.61
C VAL A 107 3.03 -20.86 15.26
N ASP A 108 3.68 -20.02 14.46
CA ASP A 108 4.64 -19.03 14.93
C ASP A 108 4.24 -17.58 14.65
N ASP A 109 3.04 -17.38 14.09
CA ASP A 109 2.46 -16.07 13.83
C ASP A 109 3.26 -15.22 12.80
N ASP A 110 4.21 -15.82 12.11
CA ASP A 110 4.91 -15.21 10.98
C ASP A 110 4.07 -15.26 9.70
N LEU A 111 4.53 -14.58 8.65
CA LEU A 111 3.87 -14.60 7.34
C LEU A 111 4.47 -15.74 6.49
N ILE A 112 3.59 -16.55 5.90
CA ILE A 112 3.95 -17.50 4.84
C ILE A 112 3.65 -16.81 3.51
N ILE A 113 4.68 -16.66 2.67
CA ILE A 113 4.56 -16.01 1.36
C ILE A 113 4.78 -17.06 0.27
N GLU A 114 3.83 -17.17 -0.64
CA GLU A 114 3.95 -17.93 -1.86
C GLU A 114 3.71 -17.01 -3.07
N GLY A 115 4.80 -16.48 -3.63
CA GLY A 115 4.74 -15.52 -4.72
C GLY A 115 5.62 -15.89 -5.91
N SER A 116 5.36 -15.23 -7.03
CA SER A 116 6.14 -15.44 -8.27
C SER A 116 7.58 -14.95 -8.21
N SER A 117 7.98 -14.19 -7.17
CA SER A 117 9.36 -13.70 -6.96
C SER A 117 9.95 -14.06 -5.61
N TYR A 118 9.16 -14.57 -4.68
CA TYR A 118 9.61 -15.03 -3.36
C TYR A 118 8.67 -16.10 -2.83
N LYS A 119 9.26 -17.13 -2.21
CA LYS A 119 8.56 -18.18 -1.48
C LYS A 119 9.30 -18.42 -0.18
N GLY A 120 8.61 -18.37 0.96
CA GLY A 120 9.19 -18.57 2.29
C GLY A 120 8.45 -17.82 3.38
N LYS A 121 9.03 -17.79 4.57
CA LYS A 121 8.51 -17.05 5.73
C LYS A 121 9.04 -15.62 5.76
N ALA A 122 8.29 -14.73 6.37
CA ALA A 122 8.65 -13.36 6.65
C ALA A 122 8.07 -12.92 8.00
N SER A 123 8.71 -11.94 8.65
CA SER A 123 8.20 -11.37 9.90
C SER A 123 6.78 -10.83 9.74
N LYS A 124 5.93 -11.07 10.73
CA LYS A 124 4.59 -10.47 10.81
C LYS A 124 4.59 -8.93 10.87
N ASP A 125 5.73 -8.34 11.22
CA ASP A 125 5.90 -6.88 11.23
C ASP A 125 6.06 -6.28 9.82
N PHE A 126 6.14 -7.13 8.79
CA PHE A 126 6.16 -6.66 7.41
C PHE A 126 4.73 -6.44 6.92
N ILE A 127 4.55 -5.49 6.04
CA ILE A 127 3.23 -5.10 5.54
C ILE A 127 3.13 -5.26 4.03
N VAL A 128 1.95 -5.58 3.55
CA VAL A 128 1.71 -5.59 2.08
C VAL A 128 1.75 -4.16 1.55
N GLY A 129 2.49 -3.94 0.48
CA GLY A 129 2.72 -2.61 -0.11
C GLY A 129 1.51 -2.08 -0.88
N THR A 130 0.36 -1.96 -0.23
CA THR A 130 -0.90 -1.52 -0.83
C THR A 130 -1.20 -0.03 -0.61
N TRP A 131 -0.45 0.66 0.20
CA TRP A 131 -0.44 2.09 0.56
C TRP A 131 -1.74 2.66 1.16
N TRP A 132 -2.88 2.02 1.00
CA TRP A 132 -4.12 2.44 1.65
C TRP A 132 -3.99 2.36 3.18
N ASN A 133 -3.23 1.40 3.69
CA ASN A 133 -2.92 1.23 5.09
C ASN A 133 -1.67 2.04 5.46
N HIS A 134 -1.84 3.12 6.20
CA HIS A 134 -0.75 4.03 6.58
C HIS A 134 0.26 3.42 7.57
N GLU A 135 -0.02 2.25 8.18
CA GLU A 135 0.96 1.55 9.02
C GLU A 135 2.24 1.19 8.25
N ILE A 136 2.18 1.16 6.93
CA ILE A 136 3.36 1.02 6.07
C ILE A 136 4.46 2.06 6.37
N ILE A 137 4.11 3.21 6.95
CA ILE A 137 5.05 4.26 7.37
C ILE A 137 6.01 3.75 8.46
N LYS A 138 5.54 2.83 9.33
CA LYS A 138 6.29 2.30 10.46
C LYS A 138 7.01 0.99 10.13
N ALA A 139 6.61 0.32 9.06
CA ALA A 139 7.11 -1.00 8.70
C ALA A 139 8.58 -0.94 8.23
N LYS A 140 9.40 -1.88 8.69
CA LYS A 140 10.81 -2.03 8.24
C LYS A 140 10.90 -2.56 6.80
N ALA A 141 9.90 -3.31 6.37
CA ALA A 141 9.82 -3.84 5.01
C ALA A 141 8.37 -3.88 4.53
N GLN A 142 8.21 -3.78 3.22
CA GLN A 142 6.96 -4.06 2.56
C GLN A 142 7.07 -5.30 1.67
N ILE A 143 5.98 -6.03 1.56
CA ILE A 143 5.85 -7.19 0.67
C ILE A 143 5.14 -6.72 -0.60
N SER A 144 5.76 -6.94 -1.75
CA SER A 144 5.15 -6.60 -3.04
C SER A 144 3.86 -7.35 -3.26
N GLY A 145 2.73 -6.64 -3.31
CA GLY A 145 1.41 -7.20 -3.62
C GLY A 145 1.29 -7.75 -5.05
N ILE A 146 2.35 -7.65 -5.88
CA ILE A 146 2.39 -8.18 -7.25
C ILE A 146 3.06 -9.55 -7.30
N SER A 147 4.08 -9.79 -6.46
CA SER A 147 4.98 -10.93 -6.65
C SER A 147 5.54 -11.54 -5.38
N GLY A 148 5.20 -11.03 -4.21
CA GLY A 148 5.68 -11.50 -2.91
C GLY A 148 7.09 -11.04 -2.54
N ARG A 149 7.80 -10.29 -3.41
CA ARG A 149 9.15 -9.83 -3.10
C ARG A 149 9.16 -8.94 -1.86
N ILE A 150 10.03 -9.25 -0.91
CA ILE A 150 10.28 -8.43 0.28
C ILE A 150 11.17 -7.25 -0.12
N ILE A 151 10.82 -6.05 0.33
CA ILE A 151 11.51 -4.81 0.05
C ILE A 151 11.75 -4.11 1.39
N GLU A 152 12.95 -4.28 1.93
CA GLU A 152 13.35 -3.50 3.10
C GLU A 152 13.38 -2.02 2.74
N GLN A 153 12.86 -1.20 3.65
CA GLN A 153 12.64 0.22 3.38
C GLN A 153 13.08 1.11 4.51
N LYS A 154 13.49 2.32 4.12
CA LYS A 154 13.63 3.48 4.99
C LYS A 154 12.54 4.48 4.63
N VAL A 155 11.73 4.85 5.61
CA VAL A 155 10.70 5.87 5.45
C VAL A 155 11.16 7.16 6.08
N THR A 156 11.08 8.26 5.34
CA THR A 156 11.48 9.59 5.78
C THR A 156 10.28 10.53 5.69
N PHE A 157 9.92 11.19 6.79
CA PHE A 157 8.96 12.29 6.76
C PHE A 157 9.64 13.51 6.12
N ILE A 158 9.04 14.03 5.06
CA ILE A 158 9.56 15.17 4.30
C ILE A 158 8.98 16.49 4.83
N GLY A 159 7.69 16.50 5.17
CA GLY A 159 7.04 17.69 5.67
C GLY A 159 5.53 17.66 5.51
N LYS A 160 4.90 18.79 5.84
CA LYS A 160 3.49 19.05 5.60
C LYS A 160 3.34 19.95 4.39
N GLU A 161 2.40 19.64 3.52
CA GLU A 161 2.11 20.44 2.33
C GLU A 161 0.64 20.38 1.94
N GLU A 162 0.16 21.40 1.26
CA GLU A 162 -1.17 21.41 0.67
C GLU A 162 -1.10 20.90 -0.78
N ILE A 163 -1.94 19.92 -1.11
CA ILE A 163 -2.04 19.35 -2.45
C ILE A 163 -3.43 19.64 -3.00
N LYS A 164 -3.50 20.23 -4.18
CA LYS A 164 -4.74 20.43 -4.92
C LYS A 164 -4.92 19.32 -5.96
N ILE A 165 -6.03 18.57 -5.86
CA ILE A 165 -6.44 17.55 -6.83
C ILE A 165 -7.86 17.89 -7.30
N GLY A 166 -8.01 18.25 -8.58
CA GLY A 166 -9.26 18.79 -9.10
C GLY A 166 -9.68 20.06 -8.33
N ASN A 167 -10.87 20.03 -7.73
CA ASN A 167 -11.42 21.16 -6.96
C ASN A 167 -11.21 21.00 -5.45
N LYS A 168 -10.55 19.93 -4.99
CA LYS A 168 -10.29 19.66 -3.57
C LYS A 168 -8.86 20.02 -3.21
N THR A 169 -8.68 20.63 -2.04
CA THR A 169 -7.37 20.86 -1.43
C THR A 169 -7.24 19.99 -0.19
N PHE A 170 -6.14 19.27 -0.09
CA PHE A 170 -5.83 18.37 1.01
C PHE A 170 -4.61 18.91 1.76
N LYS A 171 -4.70 19.01 3.09
CA LYS A 171 -3.53 19.18 3.95
C LYS A 171 -2.91 17.81 4.16
N THR A 172 -1.65 17.65 3.81
CA THR A 172 -1.03 16.33 3.73
C THR A 172 0.27 16.22 4.51
N LEU A 173 0.54 14.99 4.95
CA LEU A 173 1.83 14.53 5.44
C LEU A 173 2.54 13.83 4.28
N HIS A 174 3.70 14.34 3.89
CA HIS A 174 4.52 13.81 2.81
C HIS A 174 5.62 12.90 3.35
N PHE A 175 5.68 11.68 2.83
CA PHE A 175 6.72 10.70 3.15
C PHE A 175 7.45 10.25 1.90
N ASN A 176 8.73 9.93 2.05
CA ASN A 176 9.51 9.24 1.03
C ASN A 176 9.88 7.84 1.51
N PHE A 177 9.59 6.86 0.68
CA PHE A 177 9.89 5.44 0.89
C PHE A 177 11.03 5.04 -0.03
N LYS A 178 12.16 4.62 0.52
CA LYS A 178 13.33 4.16 -0.22
C LYS A 178 13.73 2.76 0.21
N SER A 179 14.26 1.97 -0.73
CA SER A 179 14.96 0.73 -0.40
C SER A 179 16.10 1.01 0.58
N SER A 180 16.23 0.19 1.63
CA SER A 180 17.36 0.25 2.56
C SER A 180 18.65 -0.23 1.91
N ASP A 181 18.57 -1.20 1.00
CA ASP A 181 19.71 -1.70 0.23
C ASP A 181 19.97 -0.81 -1.00
N GLU A 182 21.05 -0.04 -0.93
CA GLU A 182 21.49 0.86 -2.00
C GLU A 182 22.19 0.13 -3.15
N THR A 183 22.58 -1.13 -2.96
CA THR A 183 23.28 -1.93 -3.98
C THR A 183 22.33 -2.53 -5.02
N LEU A 184 21.04 -2.50 -4.77
CA LEU A 184 20.03 -2.99 -5.71
C LEU A 184 20.13 -2.25 -7.06
N PRO A 185 19.92 -2.94 -8.18
CA PRO A 185 19.76 -2.25 -9.46
C PRO A 185 18.55 -1.32 -9.44
N ASP A 186 18.61 -0.19 -10.13
CA ASP A 186 17.56 0.85 -10.12
C ASP A 186 16.18 0.32 -10.50
N SER A 187 16.12 -0.67 -11.37
CA SER A 187 14.86 -1.35 -11.73
C SER A 187 14.18 -2.06 -10.56
N LYS A 188 14.93 -2.37 -9.48
CA LYS A 188 14.44 -3.04 -8.27
C LYS A 188 14.38 -2.11 -7.05
N LYS A 189 14.96 -0.92 -7.11
CA LYS A 189 14.88 0.05 -6.01
C LYS A 189 13.44 0.55 -5.81
N LEU A 190 13.08 0.71 -4.55
CA LEU A 190 11.96 1.53 -4.14
C LEU A 190 12.45 2.97 -4.01
N ASN A 191 11.74 3.90 -4.58
CA ASN A 191 11.84 5.33 -4.31
C ASN A 191 10.49 5.96 -4.66
N THR A 192 9.63 6.05 -3.67
CA THR A 192 8.23 6.45 -3.85
C THR A 192 7.88 7.53 -2.84
N HIS A 193 7.28 8.59 -3.30
CA HIS A 193 6.70 9.63 -2.48
C HIS A 193 5.21 9.34 -2.26
N ILE A 194 4.75 9.44 -1.02
CA ILE A 194 3.35 9.19 -0.65
C ILE A 194 2.85 10.32 0.23
N TRP A 195 1.64 10.77 -0.04
CA TRP A 195 0.96 11.83 0.69
C TRP A 195 -0.31 11.27 1.32
N TYR A 196 -0.41 11.40 2.64
CA TYR A 196 -1.59 11.10 3.43
C TYR A 196 -2.24 12.39 3.93
N GLU A 197 -3.58 12.46 3.94
CA GLU A 197 -4.31 13.56 4.58
C GLU A 197 -3.96 13.56 6.08
N GLU A 198 -3.70 14.76 6.64
CA GLU A 198 -3.02 14.88 7.95
C GLU A 198 -3.84 14.39 9.15
N ASN A 199 -5.18 14.36 9.06
CA ASN A 199 -6.05 13.96 10.17
C ASN A 199 -6.56 12.53 10.04
N THR A 200 -6.85 12.10 8.82
CA THR A 200 -7.49 10.81 8.55
C THR A 200 -6.53 9.75 8.03
N TYR A 201 -5.30 10.13 7.69
CA TYR A 201 -4.34 9.29 6.99
C TYR A 201 -4.90 8.66 5.70
N LEU A 202 -5.91 9.29 5.11
CA LEU A 202 -6.40 8.91 3.78
C LEU A 202 -5.25 9.08 2.78
N TRP A 203 -4.93 8.03 2.06
CA TRP A 203 -3.95 8.12 0.99
C TRP A 203 -4.45 9.03 -0.11
N VAL A 204 -3.78 10.16 -0.34
CA VAL A 204 -4.20 11.21 -1.31
C VAL A 204 -3.46 11.07 -2.63
N LYS A 205 -2.15 10.84 -2.56
CA LYS A 205 -1.29 10.82 -3.73
C LYS A 205 -0.09 9.89 -3.51
N ALA A 206 0.37 9.24 -4.58
CA ALA A 206 1.71 8.68 -4.65
C ALA A 206 2.40 9.14 -5.94
N ALA A 207 3.75 9.26 -5.89
CA ALA A 207 4.54 9.59 -7.06
C ALA A 207 5.90 8.89 -7.03
N PHE A 208 6.36 8.45 -8.19
CA PHE A 208 7.68 7.82 -8.36
C PHE A 208 8.16 7.96 -9.80
N ASP A 209 9.47 7.93 -9.97
CA ASP A 209 10.10 7.89 -11.30
C ASP A 209 10.55 6.46 -11.62
N LYS A 210 10.00 5.90 -12.69
CA LYS A 210 10.38 4.59 -13.20
C LYS A 210 10.07 4.49 -14.69
N SER A 211 11.09 4.74 -15.53
CA SER A 211 10.89 4.82 -16.98
C SER A 211 9.82 5.86 -17.36
N GLY A 212 9.81 6.99 -16.66
CA GLY A 212 8.83 8.06 -16.72
C GLY A 212 8.24 8.35 -15.34
N TYR A 213 7.67 9.53 -15.19
CA TYR A 213 7.10 10.01 -13.94
C TYR A 213 5.68 9.50 -13.76
N TRP A 214 5.43 8.81 -12.67
CA TRP A 214 4.15 8.19 -12.33
C TRP A 214 3.48 8.91 -11.18
N GLU A 215 2.17 9.04 -11.24
CA GLU A 215 1.36 9.54 -10.15
C GLU A 215 0.09 8.72 -10.01
N TYR A 216 -0.30 8.49 -8.76
CA TYR A 216 -1.63 8.10 -8.32
C TYR A 216 -2.26 9.33 -7.69
N ARG A 217 -3.41 9.77 -8.18
CA ARG A 217 -4.15 10.91 -7.63
C ARG A 217 -5.52 10.44 -7.20
N ILE A 218 -5.91 10.72 -5.95
CA ILE A 218 -7.23 10.35 -5.44
C ILE A 218 -8.31 11.01 -6.31
N LYS A 219 -9.31 10.22 -6.72
CA LYS A 219 -10.42 10.68 -7.57
C LYS A 219 -11.72 10.67 -6.80
N THR A 220 -12.03 9.53 -6.15
CA THR A 220 -13.28 9.34 -5.40
C THR A 220 -13.00 8.54 -4.14
N TYR A 221 -13.72 8.88 -3.06
CA TYR A 221 -13.72 8.14 -1.80
C TYR A 221 -15.03 8.36 -1.04
N ASN A 222 -15.51 7.38 -0.29
CA ASN A 222 -16.70 7.44 0.57
C ASN A 222 -16.59 6.44 1.74
#